data_d8b68b088b8cfc0c228ce32eb0c90878
#
_entry.id   d8b68b088b8cfc0c228ce32eb0c90878
#
_cell.length_a   1.000
_cell.length_b   1.000
_cell.length_c   1.000
_cell.angle_alpha   90.00
_cell.angle_beta   90.00
_cell.angle_gamma   90.00
#
_symmetry.space_group_name_H-M   'P 1'
#
loop_
_entity.id
_entity.type
_entity.pdbx_description
1 polymer ?
#
loop_
_entity_poly.entity_id
_entity_poly.type
_entity_poly.pdbx_seq_one_letter_code
_entity_poly.pdbx_strand_id
1 'polypeptide(L)'
;MLRKAKIEDAQAIQNLICFYSEDGKMLFRSLEEIEKVITDFRIYEKSGEVIGICNLKYGWEKLVEIRSLCVDPRYHRQGIATQMIKYSINQALLNQSCDTVFVLTYAIPLFEKLGFQIIDKINLPQKVWNDCQQCLHQDNCDETAMSFSLIRDENLLFTASKNTPEKVVPLPKQIKPSLGNPEQVLYSS
;
A
#
# COMPACT_ATOMS: atom_id res chain seq x y z
N MET A 1 5.57 -16.40 5.84
CA MET A 1 6.30 -16.12 4.57
C MET A 1 5.45 -15.18 3.72
N LEU A 2 6.06 -14.15 3.10
CA LEU A 2 5.36 -13.27 2.13
C LEU A 2 5.44 -13.86 0.72
N ARG A 3 4.31 -13.93 0.03
CA ARG A 3 4.22 -14.42 -1.35
C ARG A 3 3.05 -13.78 -2.12
N LYS A 4 3.06 -13.94 -3.43
CA LYS A 4 1.87 -13.67 -4.26
C LYS A 4 0.74 -14.61 -3.88
N ALA A 5 -0.50 -14.10 -3.93
CA ALA A 5 -1.67 -14.94 -3.75
C ALA A 5 -1.90 -15.83 -4.97
N LYS A 6 -2.55 -16.95 -4.73
CA LYS A 6 -3.06 -17.91 -5.72
C LYS A 6 -4.57 -17.99 -5.59
N ILE A 7 -5.21 -18.61 -6.55
CA ILE A 7 -6.69 -18.73 -6.55
C ILE A 7 -7.20 -19.45 -5.29
N GLU A 8 -6.44 -20.42 -4.78
CA GLU A 8 -6.80 -21.17 -3.57
C GLU A 8 -6.79 -20.30 -2.31
N ASP A 9 -6.12 -19.15 -2.33
CA ASP A 9 -6.09 -18.20 -1.21
C ASP A 9 -7.33 -17.27 -1.16
N ALA A 10 -8.13 -17.24 -2.22
CA ALA A 10 -9.21 -16.25 -2.38
C ALA A 10 -10.21 -16.26 -1.22
N GLN A 11 -10.59 -17.45 -0.73
CA GLN A 11 -11.51 -17.56 0.40
C GLN A 11 -10.89 -17.03 1.71
N ALA A 12 -9.61 -17.31 1.96
CA ALA A 12 -8.92 -16.81 3.14
C ALA A 12 -8.75 -15.27 3.08
N ILE A 13 -8.48 -14.72 1.89
CA ILE A 13 -8.43 -13.28 1.64
C ILE A 13 -9.80 -12.66 1.94
N GLN A 14 -10.89 -13.24 1.42
CA GLN A 14 -12.24 -12.76 1.65
C GLN A 14 -12.59 -12.75 3.13
N ASN A 15 -12.29 -13.81 3.86
CA ASN A 15 -12.57 -13.91 5.28
C ASN A 15 -11.92 -12.76 6.08
N LEU A 16 -10.66 -12.41 5.76
CA LEU A 16 -9.98 -11.29 6.39
C LEU A 16 -10.62 -9.94 6.00
N ILE A 17 -11.00 -9.76 4.75
CA ILE A 17 -11.69 -8.55 4.29
C ILE A 17 -13.05 -8.42 4.99
N CYS A 18 -13.85 -9.49 5.06
CA CYS A 18 -15.15 -9.49 5.75
C CYS A 18 -15.00 -9.06 7.20
N PHE A 19 -14.04 -9.64 7.94
CA PHE A 19 -13.80 -9.30 9.33
C PHE A 19 -13.61 -7.79 9.55
N TYR A 20 -12.84 -7.13 8.68
CA TYR A 20 -12.58 -5.69 8.80
C TYR A 20 -13.66 -4.82 8.17
N SER A 21 -14.44 -5.35 7.22
CA SER A 21 -15.55 -4.62 6.62
C SER A 21 -16.78 -4.52 7.53
N GLU A 22 -16.99 -5.49 8.41
CA GLU A 22 -18.05 -5.45 9.45
C GLU A 22 -17.89 -4.25 10.38
N ASP A 23 -16.64 -3.85 10.66
CA ASP A 23 -16.32 -2.67 11.47
C ASP A 23 -16.25 -1.37 10.63
N GLY A 24 -16.56 -1.40 9.35
CA GLY A 24 -16.46 -0.25 8.44
C GLY A 24 -15.01 0.20 8.15
N LYS A 25 -14.01 -0.62 8.53
CA LYS A 25 -12.57 -0.28 8.36
C LYS A 25 -12.02 -0.65 6.99
N MET A 26 -12.80 -1.33 6.17
CA MET A 26 -12.41 -1.79 4.84
C MET A 26 -13.64 -1.96 3.96
N LEU A 27 -13.50 -1.71 2.67
CA LEU A 27 -14.55 -2.03 1.70
C LEU A 27 -14.69 -3.54 1.56
N PHE A 28 -15.93 -4.02 1.66
CA PHE A 28 -16.27 -5.41 1.34
C PHE A 28 -15.91 -5.71 -0.13
N ARG A 29 -15.49 -6.96 -0.37
CA ARG A 29 -15.28 -7.50 -1.71
C ARG A 29 -15.84 -8.91 -1.80
N SER A 30 -16.56 -9.16 -2.87
CA SER A 30 -17.06 -10.51 -3.17
C SER A 30 -15.89 -11.44 -3.55
N LEU A 31 -16.11 -12.75 -3.42
CA LEU A 31 -15.13 -13.75 -3.82
C LEU A 31 -14.75 -13.58 -5.30
N GLU A 32 -15.75 -13.38 -6.16
CA GLU A 32 -15.55 -13.18 -7.59
C GLU A 32 -14.67 -11.95 -7.90
N GLU A 33 -14.85 -10.83 -7.17
CA GLU A 33 -14.00 -9.65 -7.33
C GLU A 33 -12.56 -9.91 -6.91
N ILE A 34 -12.35 -10.69 -5.83
CA ILE A 34 -11.03 -11.07 -5.35
C ILE A 34 -10.35 -11.98 -6.37
N GLU A 35 -11.06 -12.98 -6.87
CA GLU A 35 -10.54 -13.93 -7.87
C GLU A 35 -10.10 -13.24 -9.16
N LYS A 36 -10.87 -12.25 -9.64
CA LYS A 36 -10.53 -11.46 -10.83
C LYS A 36 -9.19 -10.73 -10.73
N VAL A 37 -8.79 -10.34 -9.51
CA VAL A 37 -7.56 -9.57 -9.26
C VAL A 37 -6.61 -10.30 -8.30
N ILE A 38 -6.70 -11.62 -8.24
CA ILE A 38 -5.94 -12.43 -7.27
C ILE A 38 -4.43 -12.22 -7.36
N THR A 39 -3.93 -12.00 -8.56
CA THR A 39 -2.49 -11.77 -8.82
C THR A 39 -1.97 -10.46 -8.22
N ASP A 40 -2.86 -9.52 -7.89
CA ASP A 40 -2.51 -8.25 -7.28
C ASP A 40 -2.40 -8.36 -5.76
N PHE A 41 -2.92 -9.46 -5.19
CA PHE A 41 -2.81 -9.72 -3.77
C PHE A 41 -1.44 -10.30 -3.39
N ARG A 42 -0.98 -9.86 -2.23
CA ARG A 42 0.17 -10.41 -1.49
C ARG A 42 -0.37 -10.93 -0.18
N ILE A 43 0.09 -12.09 0.21
CA ILE A 43 -0.32 -12.70 1.47
C ILE A 43 0.87 -12.94 2.38
N TYR A 44 0.63 -12.85 3.68
CA TYR A 44 1.55 -13.34 4.70
C TYR A 44 1.02 -14.67 5.22
N GLU A 45 1.77 -15.73 4.92
CA GLU A 45 1.44 -17.09 5.35
C GLU A 45 2.29 -17.49 6.55
N LYS A 46 1.68 -18.14 7.52
CA LYS A 46 2.35 -18.75 8.68
C LYS A 46 1.72 -20.11 8.95
N SER A 47 2.53 -21.16 8.95
CA SER A 47 2.07 -22.54 9.19
C SER A 47 0.89 -22.99 8.32
N GLY A 48 0.87 -22.56 7.04
CA GLY A 48 -0.20 -22.88 6.09
C GLY A 48 -1.44 -22.01 6.21
N GLU A 49 -1.49 -21.07 7.16
CA GLU A 49 -2.60 -20.14 7.35
C GLU A 49 -2.26 -18.77 6.77
N VAL A 50 -3.20 -18.17 6.02
CA VAL A 50 -3.11 -16.78 5.55
C VAL A 50 -3.48 -15.87 6.71
N ILE A 51 -2.50 -15.16 7.26
CA ILE A 51 -2.66 -14.29 8.44
C ILE A 51 -2.53 -12.80 8.14
N GLY A 52 -2.26 -12.45 6.91
CA GLY A 52 -2.21 -11.05 6.46
C GLY A 52 -2.34 -10.97 4.96
N ILE A 53 -2.94 -9.89 4.51
CA ILE A 53 -3.19 -9.61 3.09
C ILE A 53 -2.87 -8.16 2.75
N CYS A 54 -2.53 -7.92 1.50
CA CYS A 54 -2.34 -6.61 0.93
C CYS A 54 -2.57 -6.69 -0.58
N ASN A 55 -3.32 -5.75 -1.14
CA ASN A 55 -3.50 -5.63 -2.58
C ASN A 55 -2.66 -4.47 -3.11
N LEU A 56 -1.98 -4.67 -4.24
CA LEU A 56 -1.26 -3.64 -4.98
C LEU A 56 -2.03 -3.33 -6.25
N LYS A 57 -2.76 -2.24 -6.25
CA LYS A 57 -3.53 -1.79 -7.41
C LYS A 57 -2.71 -0.85 -8.27
N TYR A 58 -2.34 -1.33 -9.44
CA TYR A 58 -1.81 -0.55 -10.54
C TYR A 58 -2.98 -0.06 -11.41
N GLY A 59 -2.78 0.95 -12.23
CA GLY A 59 -3.82 1.40 -13.15
C GLY A 59 -3.95 2.92 -13.24
N TRP A 60 -3.13 3.62 -12.49
CA TRP A 60 -2.97 5.07 -12.60
C TRP A 60 -1.58 5.40 -13.10
N GLU A 61 -1.48 6.45 -13.90
CA GLU A 61 -0.20 6.90 -14.43
C GLU A 61 0.77 7.19 -13.28
N LYS A 62 1.89 6.43 -13.23
CA LYS A 62 2.96 6.56 -12.24
C LYS A 62 2.60 6.28 -10.78
N LEU A 63 1.37 5.90 -10.49
CA LEU A 63 0.90 5.63 -9.14
C LEU A 63 0.59 4.15 -8.93
N VAL A 64 0.83 3.67 -7.71
CA VAL A 64 0.35 2.38 -7.22
C VAL A 64 -0.26 2.54 -5.84
N GLU A 65 -1.41 1.94 -5.65
CA GLU A 65 -2.13 1.96 -4.37
C GLU A 65 -1.83 0.71 -3.55
N ILE A 66 -1.48 0.90 -2.29
CA ILE A 66 -1.57 -0.15 -1.27
C ILE A 66 -2.98 -0.11 -0.70
N ARG A 67 -3.75 -1.18 -0.92
CA ARG A 67 -5.13 -1.29 -0.44
C ARG A 67 -5.40 -2.64 0.18
N SER A 68 -6.51 -2.77 0.88
CA SER A 68 -6.91 -3.99 1.57
C SER A 68 -5.79 -4.58 2.43
N LEU A 69 -4.97 -3.72 3.06
CA LEU A 69 -3.92 -4.16 3.96
C LEU A 69 -4.53 -4.47 5.32
N CYS A 70 -4.52 -5.73 5.69
CA CYS A 70 -4.91 -6.16 7.03
C CYS A 70 -4.13 -7.39 7.49
N VAL A 71 -4.14 -7.59 8.79
CA VAL A 71 -3.48 -8.71 9.47
C VAL A 71 -4.47 -9.27 10.48
N ASP A 72 -4.59 -10.59 10.55
CA ASP A 72 -5.41 -11.27 11.53
C ASP A 72 -5.13 -10.73 12.95
N PRO A 73 -6.15 -10.33 13.72
CA PRO A 73 -5.97 -9.73 15.05
C PRO A 73 -5.12 -10.56 15.99
N ARG A 74 -5.14 -11.89 15.88
CA ARG A 74 -4.31 -12.82 16.67
C ARG A 74 -2.81 -12.59 16.46
N TYR A 75 -2.43 -11.96 15.35
CA TYR A 75 -1.03 -11.73 14.97
C TYR A 75 -0.67 -10.23 14.92
N HIS A 76 -1.50 -9.35 15.49
CA HIS A 76 -1.18 -7.93 15.58
C HIS A 76 0.09 -7.67 16.38
N ARG A 77 0.74 -6.51 16.14
CA ARG A 77 1.94 -6.03 16.85
C ARG A 77 3.19 -6.90 16.67
N GLN A 78 3.18 -7.85 15.75
CA GLN A 78 4.33 -8.70 15.39
C GLN A 78 5.11 -8.16 14.16
N GLY A 79 4.83 -6.95 13.71
CA GLY A 79 5.53 -6.33 12.58
C GLY A 79 5.12 -6.83 11.19
N ILE A 80 4.07 -7.66 11.09
CA ILE A 80 3.62 -8.27 9.83
C ILE A 80 3.19 -7.19 8.83
N ALA A 81 2.33 -6.24 9.23
CA ALA A 81 1.90 -5.14 8.36
C ALA A 81 3.10 -4.33 7.84
N THR A 82 4.08 -4.04 8.71
CA THR A 82 5.33 -3.37 8.32
C THR A 82 6.09 -4.13 7.25
N GLN A 83 6.20 -5.46 7.39
CA GLN A 83 6.88 -6.30 6.39
C GLN A 83 6.11 -6.30 5.07
N MET A 84 4.79 -6.35 5.11
CA MET A 84 3.94 -6.32 3.91
C MET A 84 4.05 -4.98 3.17
N ILE A 85 4.04 -3.85 3.89
CA ILE A 85 4.21 -2.52 3.28
C ILE A 85 5.60 -2.41 2.62
N LYS A 86 6.67 -2.83 3.32
CA LYS A 86 8.03 -2.82 2.77
C LYS A 86 8.14 -3.69 1.51
N TYR A 87 7.54 -4.86 1.53
CA TYR A 87 7.48 -5.72 0.36
C TYR A 87 6.75 -5.05 -0.80
N SER A 88 5.62 -4.40 -0.51
CA SER A 88 4.83 -3.67 -1.51
C SER A 88 5.61 -2.51 -2.15
N ILE A 89 6.35 -1.74 -1.35
CA ILE A 89 7.23 -0.68 -1.85
C ILE A 89 8.31 -1.28 -2.76
N ASN A 90 8.94 -2.39 -2.36
CA ASN A 90 9.94 -3.05 -3.18
C ASN A 90 9.37 -3.55 -4.52
N GLN A 91 8.14 -4.11 -4.51
CA GLN A 91 7.47 -4.52 -5.75
C GLN A 91 7.16 -3.31 -6.65
N ALA A 92 6.74 -2.20 -6.07
CA ALA A 92 6.51 -0.95 -6.81
C ALA A 92 7.80 -0.37 -7.40
N LEU A 93 8.92 -0.46 -6.68
CA LEU A 93 10.25 -0.06 -7.16
C LEU A 93 10.70 -0.87 -8.39
N LEU A 94 10.37 -2.16 -8.43
CA LEU A 94 10.67 -3.02 -9.57
C LEU A 94 9.81 -2.70 -10.79
N ASN A 95 8.65 -2.11 -10.59
CA ASN A 95 7.78 -1.62 -11.67
C ASN A 95 8.22 -0.23 -12.12
N GLN A 96 8.94 -0.17 -13.24
CA GLN A 96 9.48 1.08 -13.78
C GLN A 96 8.43 2.13 -14.17
N SER A 97 7.17 1.74 -14.26
CA SER A 97 6.08 2.65 -14.58
C SER A 97 5.55 3.45 -13.38
N CYS A 98 5.97 3.13 -12.15
CA CYS A 98 5.50 3.79 -10.94
C CYS A 98 6.57 4.68 -10.33
N ASP A 99 6.19 5.88 -9.91
CA ASP A 99 7.04 6.85 -9.22
C ASP A 99 6.59 7.06 -7.77
N THR A 100 5.34 6.70 -7.45
CA THR A 100 4.75 6.97 -6.15
C THR A 100 3.85 5.82 -5.70
N VAL A 101 4.00 5.44 -4.45
CA VAL A 101 3.06 4.57 -3.73
C VAL A 101 2.15 5.46 -2.90
N PHE A 102 0.84 5.22 -2.94
CA PHE A 102 -0.11 5.92 -2.07
C PHE A 102 -1.03 4.94 -1.33
N VAL A 103 -1.70 5.45 -0.32
CA VAL A 103 -2.65 4.72 0.51
C VAL A 103 -3.73 5.65 1.01
N LEU A 104 -4.95 5.14 1.14
CA LEU A 104 -6.00 5.71 1.98
C LEU A 104 -6.07 4.88 3.26
N THR A 105 -5.95 5.50 4.43
CA THR A 105 -5.72 4.74 5.66
C THR A 105 -6.19 5.43 6.94
N TYR A 106 -6.55 4.63 7.94
CA TYR A 106 -6.70 5.05 9.34
C TYR A 106 -5.41 4.84 10.16
N ALA A 107 -4.43 4.08 9.62
CA ALA A 107 -3.22 3.69 10.34
C ALA A 107 -2.05 4.67 10.14
N ILE A 108 -2.31 5.98 10.21
CA ILE A 108 -1.35 7.05 9.96
C ILE A 108 0.02 6.79 10.63
N PRO A 109 0.12 6.48 11.95
CA PRO A 109 1.43 6.32 12.59
C PRO A 109 2.25 5.16 12.05
N LEU A 110 1.60 4.13 11.47
CA LEU A 110 2.30 3.01 10.84
C LEU A 110 3.00 3.45 9.56
N PHE A 111 2.27 4.20 8.72
CA PHE A 111 2.79 4.65 7.44
C PHE A 111 3.81 5.77 7.59
N GLU A 112 3.63 6.71 8.53
CA GLU A 112 4.63 7.75 8.85
C GLU A 112 5.98 7.14 9.25
N LYS A 113 6.00 6.12 10.10
CA LYS A 113 7.22 5.40 10.49
C LYS A 113 7.96 4.78 9.30
N LEU A 114 7.25 4.52 8.20
CA LEU A 114 7.81 3.97 6.97
C LEU A 114 8.14 5.04 5.93
N GLY A 115 7.98 6.34 6.29
CA GLY A 115 8.36 7.47 5.46
C GLY A 115 7.27 7.97 4.53
N PHE A 116 6.03 7.50 4.68
CA PHE A 116 4.90 8.11 3.99
C PHE A 116 4.60 9.49 4.56
N GLN A 117 4.15 10.38 3.70
CA GLN A 117 3.74 11.74 4.03
C GLN A 117 2.24 11.91 3.76
N ILE A 118 1.56 12.67 4.62
CA ILE A 118 0.16 13.03 4.40
C ILE A 118 0.09 13.94 3.17
N ILE A 119 -0.87 13.66 2.31
CA ILE A 119 -1.18 14.47 1.13
C ILE A 119 -2.65 14.87 1.12
N ASP A 120 -2.96 15.94 0.42
CA ASP A 120 -4.36 16.29 0.16
C ASP A 120 -4.96 15.27 -0.82
N LYS A 121 -6.14 14.75 -0.50
CA LYS A 121 -6.89 13.82 -1.34
C LYS A 121 -7.17 14.36 -2.74
N ILE A 122 -7.30 15.69 -2.89
CA ILE A 122 -7.53 16.33 -4.18
C ILE A 122 -6.40 16.07 -5.19
N ASN A 123 -5.21 15.77 -4.69
CA ASN A 123 -4.05 15.44 -5.52
C ASN A 123 -4.08 14.00 -6.08
N LEU A 124 -5.02 13.18 -5.63
CA LEU A 124 -5.20 11.84 -6.17
C LEU A 124 -6.04 11.87 -7.45
N PRO A 125 -5.75 11.01 -8.44
CA PRO A 125 -6.53 10.94 -9.66
C PRO A 125 -8.00 10.65 -9.39
N GLN A 126 -8.90 11.31 -10.12
CA GLN A 126 -10.34 11.13 -9.94
C GLN A 126 -10.81 9.68 -10.07
N LYS A 127 -10.09 8.85 -10.81
CA LYS A 127 -10.36 7.41 -10.94
C LYS A 127 -10.19 6.63 -9.61
N VAL A 128 -9.44 7.15 -8.64
CA VAL A 128 -9.34 6.55 -7.30
C VAL A 128 -10.71 6.52 -6.63
N TRP A 129 -11.52 7.55 -6.87
CA TRP A 129 -12.83 7.74 -6.27
C TRP A 129 -13.92 6.81 -6.83
N ASN A 130 -13.67 6.10 -7.94
CA ASN A 130 -14.64 5.15 -8.49
C ASN A 130 -14.93 3.99 -7.51
N ASP A 131 -13.92 3.54 -6.77
CA ASP A 131 -14.13 2.51 -5.73
C ASP A 131 -14.88 3.08 -4.52
N CYS A 132 -14.75 4.39 -4.27
CA CYS A 132 -15.45 5.09 -3.18
C CYS A 132 -16.95 5.22 -3.42
N GLN A 133 -17.45 5.05 -4.65
CA GLN A 133 -18.88 5.09 -4.94
C GLN A 133 -19.67 3.99 -4.22
N GLN A 134 -18.99 2.91 -3.81
CA GLN A 134 -19.58 1.83 -3.05
C GLN A 134 -19.31 1.94 -1.54
N CYS A 135 -18.63 3.01 -1.12
CA CYS A 135 -18.28 3.23 0.28
C CYS A 135 -19.44 3.88 1.04
N LEU A 136 -19.74 3.38 2.23
CA LEU A 136 -20.74 3.99 3.12
C LEU A 136 -20.37 5.40 3.59
N HIS A 137 -19.08 5.74 3.52
CA HIS A 137 -18.50 7.04 3.91
C HIS A 137 -18.17 7.92 2.70
N GLN A 138 -18.78 7.69 1.53
CA GLN A 138 -18.49 8.39 0.29
C GLN A 138 -18.49 9.93 0.45
N ASP A 139 -19.53 10.47 1.10
CA ASP A 139 -19.72 11.91 1.24
C ASP A 139 -18.89 12.54 2.36
N ASN A 140 -18.34 11.72 3.26
CA ASN A 140 -17.54 12.17 4.39
C ASN A 140 -16.41 11.17 4.69
N CYS A 141 -15.56 10.97 3.71
CA CYS A 141 -14.41 10.05 3.83
C CYS A 141 -13.45 10.54 4.91
N ASP A 142 -13.28 9.74 5.95
CA ASP A 142 -12.44 10.00 7.13
C ASP A 142 -11.05 9.32 7.05
N GLU A 143 -10.78 8.53 6.01
CA GLU A 143 -9.43 8.02 5.77
C GLU A 143 -8.46 9.16 5.43
N THR A 144 -7.21 9.01 5.82
CA THR A 144 -6.13 9.93 5.45
C THR A 144 -5.40 9.42 4.22
N ALA A 145 -5.21 10.31 3.23
CA ALA A 145 -4.36 10.01 2.08
C ALA A 145 -2.90 10.22 2.43
N MET A 146 -2.06 9.24 2.12
CA MET A 146 -0.62 9.32 2.33
C MET A 146 0.12 8.82 1.11
N SER A 147 1.30 9.36 0.84
CA SER A 147 2.14 8.95 -0.29
C SER A 147 3.60 8.74 0.11
N PHE A 148 4.26 7.91 -0.68
CA PHE A 148 5.69 7.60 -0.59
C PHE A 148 6.29 7.70 -1.99
N SER A 149 7.27 8.59 -2.20
CA SER A 149 7.97 8.74 -3.47
C SER A 149 9.02 7.65 -3.66
N LEU A 150 8.97 6.97 -4.79
CA LEU A 150 9.93 5.96 -5.18
C LEU A 150 11.15 6.65 -5.79
N ILE A 151 12.21 6.86 -4.98
CA ILE A 151 13.49 7.38 -5.48
C ILE A 151 14.22 6.23 -6.16
N ARG A 152 14.42 6.34 -7.46
CA ARG A 152 15.24 5.41 -8.23
C ARG A 152 16.63 6.00 -8.34
N ASP A 153 17.56 5.49 -7.54
CA ASP A 153 18.97 5.77 -7.72
C ASP A 153 19.48 4.88 -8.84
N GLU A 154 19.78 5.45 -10.00
CA GLU A 154 20.27 4.72 -11.17
C GLU A 154 21.55 3.91 -10.85
N ASN A 155 22.30 4.30 -9.83
CA ASN A 155 23.50 3.61 -9.38
C ASN A 155 23.22 2.34 -8.56
N LEU A 156 22.00 2.16 -8.03
CA LEU A 156 21.61 0.97 -7.24
C LEU A 156 21.05 -0.18 -8.09
N LEU A 157 20.64 0.10 -9.33
CA LEU A 157 20.05 -0.91 -10.23
C LEU A 157 21.06 -1.93 -10.78
N PHE A 158 22.35 -1.66 -10.70
CA PHE A 158 23.40 -2.54 -11.25
C PHE A 158 23.77 -3.75 -10.36
N THR A 159 23.29 -3.84 -9.13
CA THR A 159 23.67 -4.92 -8.19
C THR A 159 22.67 -6.05 -8.08
N ALA A 160 21.50 -5.97 -8.73
CA ALA A 160 20.44 -6.97 -8.64
C ALA A 160 20.47 -8.02 -9.77
N SER A 161 21.61 -8.26 -10.40
CA SER A 161 21.77 -9.32 -11.42
C SER A 161 22.37 -10.58 -10.81
N LYS A 162 21.59 -11.66 -10.88
CA LYS A 162 21.91 -13.09 -10.72
C LYS A 162 21.89 -13.67 -9.30
N ASN A 163 20.87 -14.51 -9.10
CA ASN A 163 20.83 -15.64 -8.17
C ASN A 163 20.91 -15.32 -6.66
N THR A 164 19.77 -14.90 -6.06
CA THR A 164 19.54 -15.14 -4.62
C THR A 164 18.04 -15.11 -4.29
N PRO A 165 17.54 -15.91 -3.34
CA PRO A 165 16.16 -15.78 -2.87
C PRO A 165 15.93 -14.38 -2.34
N GLU A 166 14.75 -13.81 -2.62
CA GLU A 166 14.37 -12.42 -2.35
C GLU A 166 14.80 -11.92 -0.95
N LYS A 167 15.97 -11.32 -0.86
CA LYS A 167 16.34 -10.52 0.31
C LYS A 167 15.57 -9.22 0.23
N VAL A 168 14.78 -8.92 1.25
CA VAL A 168 14.12 -7.63 1.42
C VAL A 168 15.20 -6.55 1.40
N VAL A 169 15.20 -5.72 0.36
CA VAL A 169 16.10 -4.57 0.25
C VAL A 169 15.70 -3.56 1.33
N PRO A 170 16.64 -3.02 2.12
CA PRO A 170 16.33 -1.94 3.07
C PRO A 170 15.71 -0.74 2.34
N LEU A 171 14.71 -0.11 2.96
CA LEU A 171 14.11 1.11 2.41
C LEU A 171 15.19 2.17 2.15
N PRO A 172 15.18 2.83 0.98
CA PRO A 172 16.08 3.95 0.74
C PRO A 172 15.85 5.03 1.80
N LYS A 173 16.93 5.59 2.35
CA LYS A 173 16.83 6.71 3.29
C LYS A 173 16.28 7.90 2.51
N GLN A 174 15.10 8.37 2.89
CA GLN A 174 14.56 9.62 2.34
C GLN A 174 15.52 10.75 2.72
N ILE A 175 15.96 11.49 1.72
CA ILE A 175 16.64 12.75 1.93
C ILE A 175 15.55 13.70 2.43
N LYS A 176 15.64 14.14 3.70
CA LYS A 176 14.75 15.19 4.19
C LYS A 176 14.90 16.37 3.24
N PRO A 177 13.82 16.93 2.70
CA PRO A 177 13.92 18.18 1.97
C PRO A 177 14.58 19.18 2.92
N SER A 178 15.65 19.84 2.47
CA SER A 178 16.22 20.95 3.19
C SER A 178 15.10 21.97 3.39
N LEU A 179 14.80 22.29 4.64
CA LEU A 179 13.89 23.37 5.01
C LEU A 179 14.41 24.63 4.34
N GLY A 180 13.90 24.94 3.17
CA GLY A 180 14.03 26.26 2.57
C GLY A 180 13.39 27.26 3.51
N ASN A 181 14.12 28.35 3.76
CA ASN A 181 13.79 29.46 4.61
C ASN A 181 12.31 29.89 4.45
N PRO A 182 11.50 30.07 5.52
CA PRO A 182 10.09 30.40 5.43
C PRO A 182 9.81 31.90 5.15
N GLU A 183 10.73 32.60 4.54
CA GLU A 183 10.53 34.00 4.12
C GLU A 183 10.52 34.09 2.59
N GLN A 184 9.37 33.89 1.97
CA GLN A 184 8.91 34.51 0.72
C GLN A 184 7.62 33.85 0.21
N VAL A 185 6.50 34.11 0.86
CA VAL A 185 5.21 34.13 0.19
C VAL A 185 4.54 35.44 0.57
N LEU A 186 4.93 36.48 -0.14
CA LEU A 186 4.17 37.73 -0.19
C LEU A 186 3.03 37.57 -1.21
N TYR A 187 1.86 37.87 -0.74
CA TYR A 187 0.61 38.08 -1.46
C TYR A 187 0.78 38.87 -2.75
N SER A 188 0.12 38.44 -3.82
CA SER A 188 -0.36 39.34 -4.86
C SER A 188 -1.79 38.94 -5.23
N SER A 189 -2.65 39.93 -5.05
CA SER A 189 -4.05 40.15 -5.37
C SER A 189 -4.63 39.34 -6.52
#